data_7406bfd206103ba14c6f7d0abe156f38
#
_entry.id   7406bfd206103ba14c6f7d0abe156f38
#
_cell.length_a   1.000
_cell.length_b   1.000
_cell.length_c   1.000
_cell.angle_alpha   90.00
_cell.angle_beta   90.00
_cell.angle_gamma   90.00
#
_symmetry.space_group_name_H-M   'P 1'
#
loop_
_entity.id
_entity.type
_entity.pdbx_description
1 polymer ?
#
loop_
_entity_poly.entity_id
_entity_poly.type
_entity_poly.pdbx_seq_one_letter_code
_entity_poly.pdbx_strand_id
1 'polypeptide(L)'
;RQNREMLYGPTNEELITEIFRSSVKSYKSLPQLLYHIQWKFRDELRPRFGIMRCREFYMKDAYSFDINDEEAFFSYNKFFLSYLRTFKRLELSAIPMAADTGPIGGNLSHEFIILADTGESKIFTDKRIFEVNSDDIILEKDSLNQLRKRYDKFYAVTDEKIDQNEFNKNVPKEFRLNTKGIEVGHIFYFGDKYS
;
A
#
# COMPACT_ATOMS: atom_id res chain seq x y z
N ARG A 1 28.33 -11.10 -22.31
CA ARG A 1 29.26 -11.42 -23.41
C ARG A 1 30.04 -10.22 -23.95
N GLN A 2 29.68 -8.98 -23.60
CA GLN A 2 30.30 -7.75 -24.13
C GLN A 2 30.88 -6.85 -23.06
N ASN A 3 31.10 -7.34 -21.81
CA ASN A 3 31.56 -6.55 -20.65
C ASN A 3 30.77 -5.23 -20.46
N ARG A 4 29.47 -5.25 -20.74
CA ARG A 4 28.58 -4.11 -20.49
C ARG A 4 27.91 -4.29 -19.14
N GLU A 5 27.96 -3.25 -18.35
CA GLU A 5 27.15 -3.17 -17.13
C GLU A 5 25.67 -3.10 -17.50
N MET A 6 24.85 -3.80 -16.75
CA MET A 6 23.39 -3.81 -16.93
C MET A 6 22.73 -3.54 -15.58
N LEU A 7 21.69 -2.73 -15.59
CA LEU A 7 20.89 -2.41 -14.42
C LEU A 7 19.56 -3.18 -14.47
N TYR A 8 19.22 -3.82 -13.36
CA TYR A 8 17.89 -4.44 -13.17
C TYR A 8 17.04 -3.56 -12.26
N GLY A 9 15.78 -3.33 -12.64
CA GLY A 9 14.88 -2.43 -11.92
C GLY A 9 14.35 -3.01 -10.62
N PRO A 10 14.61 -2.38 -9.46
CA PRO A 10 14.05 -2.78 -8.17
C PRO A 10 12.63 -2.26 -7.96
N THR A 11 12.27 -1.18 -8.65
CA THR A 11 10.99 -0.48 -8.60
C THR A 11 10.84 0.41 -9.83
N ASN A 12 9.67 0.97 -10.10
CA ASN A 12 9.43 1.65 -11.37
C ASN A 12 8.82 3.07 -11.24
N GLU A 13 8.84 3.69 -10.09
CA GLU A 13 8.31 5.06 -9.90
C GLU A 13 8.93 6.04 -10.90
N GLU A 14 10.24 6.04 -11.03
CA GLU A 14 10.95 6.92 -11.96
C GLU A 14 10.67 6.56 -13.42
N LEU A 15 10.70 5.26 -13.74
CA LEU A 15 10.48 4.79 -15.12
C LEU A 15 9.07 5.13 -15.61
N ILE A 16 8.04 4.89 -14.79
CA ILE A 16 6.66 5.17 -15.19
C ILE A 16 6.40 6.67 -15.28
N THR A 17 7.04 7.47 -14.44
CA THR A 17 6.98 8.93 -14.51
C THR A 17 7.61 9.44 -15.80
N GLU A 18 8.72 8.87 -16.25
CA GLU A 18 9.35 9.24 -17.54
C GLU A 18 8.48 8.83 -18.73
N ILE A 19 7.85 7.65 -18.68
CA ILE A 19 6.88 7.23 -19.71
C ILE A 19 5.70 8.20 -19.74
N PHE A 20 5.15 8.56 -18.58
CA PHE A 20 4.08 9.54 -18.45
C PHE A 20 4.49 10.90 -19.05
N ARG A 21 5.63 11.43 -18.63
CA ARG A 21 6.18 12.72 -19.11
C ARG A 21 6.34 12.76 -20.65
N SER A 22 6.81 11.67 -21.23
CA SER A 22 7.02 11.57 -22.67
C SER A 22 5.71 11.47 -23.46
N SER A 23 4.67 10.87 -22.88
CA SER A 23 3.42 10.51 -23.54
C SER A 23 2.32 11.56 -23.37
N VAL A 24 2.20 12.17 -22.19
CA VAL A 24 1.14 13.12 -21.85
C VAL A 24 1.54 14.54 -22.25
N LYS A 25 0.72 15.17 -23.08
CA LYS A 25 0.98 16.52 -23.60
C LYS A 25 0.01 17.58 -23.06
N SER A 26 -1.01 17.16 -22.33
CA SER A 26 -2.02 18.08 -21.81
C SER A 26 -2.64 17.54 -20.51
N TYR A 27 -2.90 18.44 -19.56
CA TYR A 27 -3.64 18.14 -18.34
C TYR A 27 -5.04 17.54 -18.60
N LYS A 28 -5.61 17.77 -19.80
CA LYS A 28 -6.89 17.18 -20.21
C LYS A 28 -6.85 15.66 -20.35
N SER A 29 -5.65 15.06 -20.37
CA SER A 29 -5.46 13.61 -20.37
C SER A 29 -5.47 13.00 -18.97
N LEU A 30 -5.56 13.82 -17.94
CA LEU A 30 -5.62 13.37 -16.54
C LEU A 30 -7.07 13.09 -16.09
N PRO A 31 -7.29 12.18 -15.16
CA PRO A 31 -6.30 11.33 -14.51
C PRO A 31 -5.81 10.20 -15.42
N GLN A 32 -4.57 9.73 -15.18
CA GLN A 32 -4.03 8.52 -15.79
C GLN A 32 -3.79 7.49 -14.71
N LEU A 33 -4.32 6.28 -14.92
CA LEU A 33 -4.07 5.11 -14.06
C LEU A 33 -3.30 4.08 -14.89
N LEU A 34 -2.03 3.91 -14.57
CA LEU A 34 -1.14 3.00 -15.28
C LEU A 34 -0.78 1.83 -14.37
N TYR A 35 -0.59 0.67 -14.95
CA TYR A 35 -0.10 -0.49 -14.19
C TYR A 35 0.74 -1.39 -15.07
N HIS A 36 1.55 -2.20 -14.43
CA HIS A 36 2.22 -3.31 -15.10
C HIS A 36 2.40 -4.50 -14.15
N ILE A 37 2.72 -5.63 -14.73
CA ILE A 37 2.99 -6.87 -14.03
C ILE A 37 4.28 -7.42 -14.62
N GLN A 38 5.36 -7.38 -13.84
CA GLN A 38 6.67 -7.83 -14.32
C GLN A 38 7.63 -8.20 -13.20
N TRP A 39 8.76 -8.74 -13.58
CA TRP A 39 9.85 -9.06 -12.69
C TRP A 39 10.47 -7.82 -12.06
N LYS A 40 10.80 -7.92 -10.77
CA LYS A 40 11.60 -6.96 -10.02
C LYS A 40 12.83 -7.67 -9.48
N PHE A 41 13.90 -6.89 -9.34
CA PHE A 41 15.18 -7.39 -8.85
C PHE A 41 15.66 -6.51 -7.71
N ARG A 42 15.87 -7.11 -6.54
CA ARG A 42 16.37 -6.39 -5.37
C ARG A 42 17.56 -7.13 -4.77
N ASP A 43 18.55 -6.40 -4.30
CA ASP A 43 19.71 -6.98 -3.60
C ASP A 43 19.32 -7.34 -2.15
N GLU A 44 18.45 -8.35 -2.02
CA GLU A 44 18.02 -8.85 -0.72
C GLU A 44 19.17 -9.57 -0.03
N LEU A 45 19.61 -9.02 1.11
CA LEU A 45 20.74 -9.55 1.86
C LEU A 45 20.43 -10.90 2.54
N ARG A 46 19.15 -11.15 2.87
CA ARG A 46 18.71 -12.34 3.62
C ARG A 46 17.49 -12.98 2.98
N PRO A 47 17.60 -13.58 1.78
CA PRO A 47 16.50 -14.32 1.18
C PRO A 47 16.02 -15.42 2.12
N ARG A 48 14.69 -15.52 2.30
CA ARG A 48 14.10 -16.50 3.21
C ARG A 48 12.62 -16.72 2.89
N PHE A 49 12.01 -17.71 3.51
CA PHE A 49 10.59 -18.07 3.32
C PHE A 49 10.22 -18.42 1.87
N GLY A 50 11.11 -19.06 1.15
CA GLY A 50 10.89 -19.47 -0.24
C GLY A 50 10.69 -18.26 -1.16
N ILE A 51 9.51 -18.19 -1.79
CA ILE A 51 9.17 -17.12 -2.73
C ILE A 51 8.76 -15.80 -2.07
N MET A 52 8.58 -15.77 -0.75
CA MET A 52 8.06 -14.57 -0.07
C MET A 52 9.10 -13.47 0.07
N ARG A 53 10.39 -13.83 0.21
CA ARG A 53 11.48 -12.86 0.31
C ARG A 53 12.68 -13.33 -0.49
N CYS A 54 12.74 -12.92 -1.75
CA CYS A 54 13.76 -13.32 -2.70
C CYS A 54 14.33 -12.10 -3.44
N ARG A 55 15.41 -12.32 -4.18
CA ARG A 55 16.08 -11.26 -4.95
C ARG A 55 15.41 -10.97 -6.29
N GLU A 56 14.66 -11.94 -6.79
CA GLU A 56 13.92 -11.87 -8.04
C GLU A 56 12.48 -12.31 -7.75
N PHE A 57 11.49 -11.47 -8.08
CA PHE A 57 10.10 -11.75 -7.81
C PHE A 57 9.18 -11.03 -8.80
N TYR A 58 7.96 -11.52 -8.89
CA TYR A 58 6.94 -10.99 -9.76
C TYR A 58 6.05 -10.01 -8.98
N MET A 59 5.89 -8.81 -9.50
CA MET A 59 5.11 -7.75 -8.84
C MET A 59 4.11 -7.14 -9.81
N LYS A 60 2.87 -6.92 -9.36
CA LYS A 60 1.94 -5.99 -9.97
C LYS A 60 2.05 -4.67 -9.21
N ASP A 61 2.43 -3.63 -9.89
CA ASP A 61 2.42 -2.26 -9.41
C ASP A 61 1.54 -1.38 -10.30
N ALA A 62 0.93 -0.36 -9.68
CA ALA A 62 0.05 0.58 -10.37
C ALA A 62 0.30 2.00 -9.84
N TYR A 63 0.10 2.98 -10.72
CA TYR A 63 0.46 4.37 -10.51
C TYR A 63 -0.66 5.27 -10.99
N SER A 64 -0.98 6.31 -10.22
CA SER A 64 -1.91 7.35 -10.64
C SER A 64 -1.19 8.67 -10.85
N PHE A 65 -1.63 9.39 -11.87
CA PHE A 65 -1.22 10.76 -12.17
C PHE A 65 -2.49 11.60 -12.23
N ASP A 66 -2.62 12.51 -11.31
CA ASP A 66 -3.84 13.25 -11.04
C ASP A 66 -3.60 14.75 -11.22
N ILE A 67 -4.66 15.54 -11.38
CA ILE A 67 -4.52 16.98 -11.68
C ILE A 67 -4.25 17.82 -10.42
N ASN A 68 -4.62 17.32 -9.26
CA ASN A 68 -4.46 17.97 -7.96
C ASN A 68 -4.57 16.94 -6.82
N ASP A 69 -4.31 17.39 -5.59
CA ASP A 69 -4.34 16.54 -4.40
C ASP A 69 -5.70 15.88 -4.17
N GLU A 70 -6.80 16.57 -4.42
CA GLU A 70 -8.14 16.01 -4.22
C GLU A 70 -8.39 14.79 -5.12
N GLU A 71 -8.01 14.90 -6.39
CA GLU A 71 -8.12 13.78 -7.35
C GLU A 71 -7.11 12.68 -7.02
N ALA A 72 -5.92 13.01 -6.56
CA ALA A 72 -4.92 12.05 -6.11
C ALA A 72 -5.40 11.27 -4.88
N PHE A 73 -6.02 11.91 -3.90
CA PHE A 73 -6.66 11.22 -2.77
C PHE A 73 -7.85 10.36 -3.21
N PHE A 74 -8.61 10.81 -4.20
CA PHE A 74 -9.67 9.97 -4.77
C PHE A 74 -9.10 8.71 -5.43
N SER A 75 -8.03 8.83 -6.21
CA SER A 75 -7.30 7.70 -6.79
C SER A 75 -6.71 6.79 -5.71
N TYR A 76 -6.11 7.35 -4.66
CA TYR A 76 -5.63 6.59 -3.51
C TYR A 76 -6.73 5.74 -2.87
N ASN A 77 -7.90 6.31 -2.66
CA ASN A 77 -9.05 5.60 -2.07
C ASN A 77 -9.61 4.53 -3.03
N LYS A 78 -9.52 4.71 -4.36
CA LYS A 78 -9.83 3.65 -5.34
C LYS A 78 -8.89 2.47 -5.19
N PHE A 79 -7.58 2.70 -5.06
CA PHE A 79 -6.61 1.64 -4.80
C PHE A 79 -6.87 0.94 -3.47
N PHE A 80 -7.16 1.71 -2.43
CA PHE A 80 -7.51 1.16 -1.11
C PHE A 80 -8.68 0.17 -1.19
N LEU A 81 -9.78 0.56 -1.83
CA LEU A 81 -10.93 -0.34 -2.05
C LEU A 81 -10.57 -1.52 -2.95
N SER A 82 -9.81 -1.27 -4.02
CA SER A 82 -9.38 -2.33 -4.95
C SER A 82 -8.57 -3.41 -4.25
N TYR A 83 -7.64 -3.05 -3.37
CA TYR A 83 -6.87 -4.02 -2.59
C TYR A 83 -7.75 -4.81 -1.62
N LEU A 84 -8.65 -4.15 -0.87
CA LEU A 84 -9.60 -4.84 0.00
C LEU A 84 -10.41 -5.89 -0.76
N ARG A 85 -10.94 -5.52 -1.93
CA ARG A 85 -11.70 -6.43 -2.80
C ARG A 85 -10.85 -7.55 -3.38
N THR A 86 -9.64 -7.25 -3.80
CA THR A 86 -8.71 -8.24 -4.35
C THR A 86 -8.39 -9.29 -3.31
N PHE A 87 -7.98 -8.87 -2.11
CA PHE A 87 -7.65 -9.80 -1.03
C PHE A 87 -8.87 -10.59 -0.56
N LYS A 88 -10.04 -9.97 -0.46
CA LYS A 88 -11.28 -10.68 -0.17
C LYS A 88 -11.58 -11.78 -1.20
N ARG A 89 -11.41 -11.50 -2.50
CA ARG A 89 -11.60 -12.50 -3.58
C ARG A 89 -10.56 -13.62 -3.56
N LEU A 90 -9.37 -13.35 -3.01
CA LEU A 90 -8.33 -14.34 -2.77
C LEU A 90 -8.50 -15.08 -1.43
N GLU A 91 -9.61 -14.82 -0.71
CA GLU A 91 -9.89 -15.38 0.63
C GLU A 91 -8.82 -15.01 1.67
N LEU A 92 -8.16 -13.86 1.47
CA LEU A 92 -7.18 -13.32 2.40
C LEU A 92 -7.81 -12.20 3.23
N SER A 93 -7.81 -12.35 4.54
CA SER A 93 -8.27 -11.33 5.48
C SER A 93 -7.19 -10.28 5.71
N ALA A 94 -6.90 -9.47 4.67
CA ALA A 94 -5.90 -8.42 4.75
C ALA A 94 -6.49 -7.15 5.41
N ILE A 95 -5.72 -6.59 6.34
CA ILE A 95 -6.09 -5.40 7.10
C ILE A 95 -5.20 -4.24 6.66
N PRO A 96 -5.77 -3.06 6.36
CA PRO A 96 -4.98 -1.87 6.09
C PRO A 96 -4.39 -1.31 7.39
N MET A 97 -3.08 -1.20 7.46
CA MET A 97 -2.32 -0.61 8.55
C MET A 97 -1.70 0.71 8.10
N ALA A 98 -1.81 1.76 8.90
CA ALA A 98 -1.02 2.95 8.67
C ALA A 98 0.46 2.61 8.84
N ALA A 99 1.25 2.87 7.80
CA ALA A 99 2.65 2.51 7.72
C ALA A 99 3.55 3.72 7.47
N ASP A 100 4.85 3.56 7.69
CA ASP A 100 5.84 4.55 7.29
C ASP A 100 6.04 4.52 5.77
N THR A 101 6.36 5.66 5.19
CA THR A 101 6.62 5.75 3.74
C THR A 101 8.03 5.32 3.37
N GLY A 102 8.91 5.18 4.35
CA GLY A 102 10.29 4.74 4.16
C GLY A 102 11.08 5.62 3.17
N PRO A 103 12.11 5.05 2.51
CA PRO A 103 12.92 5.76 1.52
C PRO A 103 12.13 6.26 0.30
N ILE A 104 11.00 5.63 -0.01
CA ILE A 104 10.12 6.03 -1.10
C ILE A 104 9.55 7.43 -0.83
N GLY A 105 9.26 7.75 0.44
CA GLY A 105 8.73 9.06 0.89
C GLY A 105 7.24 9.23 0.62
N GLY A 106 6.74 10.43 0.87
CA GLY A 106 5.31 10.76 0.82
C GLY A 106 4.74 11.00 2.21
N ASN A 107 3.45 11.34 2.29
CA ASN A 107 2.80 11.76 3.55
C ASN A 107 1.78 10.77 4.08
N LEU A 108 1.35 9.82 3.25
CA LEU A 108 0.33 8.84 3.59
C LEU A 108 0.70 7.48 2.98
N SER A 109 0.59 6.44 3.78
CA SER A 109 0.93 5.08 3.37
C SER A 109 0.08 4.07 4.14
N HIS A 110 -0.36 3.01 3.44
CA HIS A 110 -1.03 1.87 4.06
C HIS A 110 -0.48 0.57 3.54
N GLU A 111 -0.03 -0.26 4.46
CA GLU A 111 0.26 -1.67 4.21
C GLU A 111 -0.99 -2.52 4.42
N PHE A 112 -1.21 -3.49 3.54
CA PHE A 112 -2.24 -4.51 3.72
C PHE A 112 -1.57 -5.75 4.29
N ILE A 113 -1.95 -6.12 5.51
CA ILE A 113 -1.29 -7.18 6.28
C ILE A 113 -2.27 -8.31 6.58
N ILE A 114 -1.87 -9.53 6.29
CA ILE A 114 -2.53 -10.74 6.78
C ILE A 114 -1.86 -11.23 8.06
N LEU A 115 -2.66 -11.69 9.02
CA LEU A 115 -2.11 -12.22 10.28
C LEU A 115 -1.42 -13.55 10.04
N ALA A 116 -0.19 -13.67 10.52
CA ALA A 116 0.59 -14.91 10.44
C ALA A 116 1.66 -14.90 11.54
N ASP A 117 1.75 -15.98 12.32
CA ASP A 117 2.75 -16.12 13.37
C ASP A 117 4.18 -16.11 12.83
N THR A 118 4.35 -16.55 11.59
CA THR A 118 5.62 -16.53 10.85
C THR A 118 5.90 -15.19 10.17
N GLY A 119 5.00 -14.21 10.31
CA GLY A 119 5.15 -12.89 9.69
C GLY A 119 6.35 -12.10 10.23
N GLU A 120 6.86 -11.20 9.40
CA GLU A 120 7.99 -10.33 9.73
C GLU A 120 7.55 -9.02 10.34
N SER A 121 6.41 -8.48 9.92
CA SER A 121 5.89 -7.21 10.40
C SER A 121 5.18 -7.39 11.74
N LYS A 122 5.57 -6.62 12.75
CA LYS A 122 4.79 -6.50 13.98
C LYS A 122 3.71 -5.46 13.77
N ILE A 123 2.52 -5.76 14.28
CA ILE A 123 1.37 -4.88 14.16
C ILE A 123 0.70 -4.63 15.50
N PHE A 124 0.10 -3.46 15.63
CA PHE A 124 -0.66 -3.02 16.79
C PHE A 124 -2.01 -2.51 16.31
N THR A 125 -3.07 -3.19 16.66
CA THR A 125 -4.39 -2.86 16.14
C THR A 125 -5.51 -3.09 17.15
N ASP A 126 -6.61 -2.37 16.91
CA ASP A 126 -7.91 -2.67 17.48
C ASP A 126 -8.55 -3.82 16.69
N LYS A 127 -8.76 -4.97 17.33
CA LYS A 127 -9.29 -6.17 16.64
C LYS A 127 -10.69 -5.98 16.04
N ARG A 128 -11.44 -4.93 16.43
CA ARG A 128 -12.73 -4.61 15.81
C ARG A 128 -12.61 -4.16 14.35
N ILE A 129 -11.41 -3.79 13.89
CA ILE A 129 -11.16 -3.47 12.47
C ILE A 129 -11.48 -4.64 11.54
N PHE A 130 -11.40 -5.89 12.02
CA PHE A 130 -11.74 -7.07 11.22
C PHE A 130 -13.24 -7.16 10.87
N GLU A 131 -14.09 -6.45 11.61
CA GLU A 131 -15.54 -6.42 11.40
C GLU A 131 -15.98 -5.34 10.42
N VAL A 132 -15.03 -4.53 9.92
CA VAL A 132 -15.34 -3.45 8.97
C VAL A 132 -15.79 -4.03 7.64
N ASN A 133 -17.04 -3.75 7.27
CA ASN A 133 -17.57 -4.14 5.97
C ASN A 133 -17.28 -3.05 4.92
N SER A 134 -16.92 -3.48 3.71
CA SER A 134 -16.68 -2.63 2.54
C SER A 134 -17.49 -3.04 1.31
N ASP A 135 -18.43 -3.97 1.44
CA ASP A 135 -19.17 -4.55 0.30
C ASP A 135 -20.14 -3.54 -0.36
N ASP A 136 -20.70 -2.65 0.44
CA ASP A 136 -21.64 -1.60 0.01
C ASP A 136 -20.94 -0.38 -0.61
N ILE A 137 -19.61 -0.32 -0.56
CA ILE A 137 -18.85 0.83 -1.08
C ILE A 137 -18.83 0.78 -2.60
N ILE A 138 -19.05 1.91 -3.24
CA ILE A 138 -18.95 2.10 -4.70
C ILE A 138 -17.81 3.05 -5.05
N LEU A 139 -17.42 3.09 -6.34
CA LEU A 139 -16.29 3.91 -6.83
C LEU A 139 -16.69 5.37 -7.05
N GLU A 140 -17.27 5.99 -6.03
CA GLU A 140 -17.65 7.40 -5.98
C GLU A 140 -16.97 8.08 -4.80
N LYS A 141 -16.64 9.39 -4.93
CA LYS A 141 -15.87 10.14 -3.91
C LYS A 141 -16.47 10.01 -2.51
N ASP A 142 -17.76 10.26 -2.36
CA ASP A 142 -18.41 10.22 -1.05
C ASP A 142 -18.41 8.83 -0.45
N SER A 143 -18.66 7.81 -1.25
CA SER A 143 -18.64 6.42 -0.82
C SER A 143 -17.24 5.98 -0.39
N LEU A 144 -16.20 6.32 -1.16
CA LEU A 144 -14.82 6.04 -0.82
C LEU A 144 -14.34 6.81 0.42
N ASN A 145 -14.80 8.05 0.61
CA ASN A 145 -14.53 8.81 1.82
C ASN A 145 -15.21 8.18 3.05
N GLN A 146 -16.41 7.62 2.90
CA GLN A 146 -17.06 6.84 3.96
C GLN A 146 -16.26 5.58 4.31
N LEU A 147 -15.72 4.87 3.31
CA LEU A 147 -14.85 3.71 3.54
C LEU A 147 -13.66 4.10 4.42
N ARG A 148 -12.94 5.16 4.06
CA ARG A 148 -11.80 5.66 4.85
C ARG A 148 -12.22 5.94 6.30
N LYS A 149 -13.31 6.68 6.49
CA LYS A 149 -13.83 6.99 7.82
C LYS A 149 -14.22 5.75 8.65
N ARG A 150 -14.59 4.63 8.01
CA ARG A 150 -14.86 3.36 8.71
C ARG A 150 -13.58 2.76 9.28
N TYR A 151 -12.50 2.73 8.50
CA TYR A 151 -11.21 2.22 8.94
C TYR A 151 -10.48 3.16 9.90
N ASP A 152 -10.51 4.46 9.66
CA ASP A 152 -9.83 5.49 10.47
C ASP A 152 -10.38 5.58 11.91
N LYS A 153 -11.51 4.93 12.22
CA LYS A 153 -12.03 4.80 13.58
C LYS A 153 -11.20 3.86 14.47
N PHE A 154 -10.43 2.99 13.86
CA PHE A 154 -9.69 1.96 14.55
C PHE A 154 -8.19 2.25 14.49
N TYR A 155 -7.53 2.09 15.60
CA TYR A 155 -6.08 2.16 15.66
C TYR A 155 -5.51 0.92 14.95
N ALA A 156 -4.71 1.13 13.91
CA ALA A 156 -4.07 0.05 13.16
C ALA A 156 -2.77 0.58 12.54
N VAL A 157 -1.64 0.16 13.08
CA VAL A 157 -0.30 0.63 12.67
C VAL A 157 0.71 -0.52 12.69
N THR A 158 1.77 -0.36 11.88
CA THR A 158 2.98 -1.17 11.96
C THR A 158 3.86 -0.72 13.13
N ASP A 159 4.85 -1.52 13.52
CA ASP A 159 5.77 -1.21 14.63
C ASP A 159 6.62 0.05 14.40
N GLU A 160 6.79 0.48 13.17
CA GLU A 160 7.49 1.71 12.82
C GLU A 160 6.69 2.98 13.20
N LYS A 161 5.37 2.87 13.27
CA LYS A 161 4.45 3.98 13.59
C LYS A 161 3.76 3.88 14.95
N ILE A 162 4.15 2.92 15.79
CA ILE A 162 3.49 2.76 17.09
C ILE A 162 3.76 3.95 18.02
N ASP A 163 2.69 4.57 18.51
CA ASP A 163 2.70 5.31 19.76
C ASP A 163 2.00 4.49 20.85
N GLN A 164 2.79 3.96 21.78
CA GLN A 164 2.29 3.07 22.83
C GLN A 164 1.31 3.75 23.78
N ASN A 165 1.47 5.07 24.01
CA ASN A 165 0.56 5.84 24.85
C ASN A 165 -0.78 6.05 24.14
N GLU A 166 -0.73 6.43 22.88
CA GLU A 166 -1.91 6.58 22.03
C GLU A 166 -2.66 5.26 21.88
N PHE A 167 -1.96 4.17 21.59
CA PHE A 167 -2.54 2.82 21.50
C PHE A 167 -3.26 2.42 22.79
N ASN A 168 -2.61 2.64 23.94
CA ASN A 168 -3.20 2.33 25.23
C ASN A 168 -4.36 3.24 25.62
N LYS A 169 -4.37 4.48 25.14
CA LYS A 169 -5.45 5.44 25.39
C LYS A 169 -6.69 5.15 24.51
N ASN A 170 -6.48 4.87 23.24
CA ASN A 170 -7.54 4.83 22.24
C ASN A 170 -8.15 3.43 22.07
N VAL A 171 -7.41 2.35 22.42
CA VAL A 171 -7.89 0.99 22.27
C VAL A 171 -8.15 0.36 23.65
N PRO A 172 -9.40 -0.03 23.97
CA PRO A 172 -9.71 -0.76 25.20
C PRO A 172 -8.91 -2.06 25.28
N LYS A 173 -8.48 -2.44 26.50
CA LYS A 173 -7.56 -3.55 26.72
C LYS A 173 -8.02 -4.88 26.08
N GLU A 174 -9.30 -5.16 26.14
CA GLU A 174 -9.95 -6.36 25.58
C GLU A 174 -9.93 -6.41 24.04
N PHE A 175 -9.74 -5.26 23.37
CA PHE A 175 -9.69 -5.16 21.91
C PHE A 175 -8.27 -4.99 21.37
N ARG A 176 -7.26 -4.87 22.23
CA ARG A 176 -5.87 -4.73 21.78
C ARG A 176 -5.36 -6.04 21.19
N LEU A 177 -4.79 -5.92 20.00
CA LEU A 177 -4.06 -6.99 19.34
C LEU A 177 -2.66 -6.52 19.01
N ASN A 178 -1.67 -7.26 19.51
CA ASN A 178 -0.26 -7.11 19.15
C ASN A 178 0.20 -8.48 18.65
N THR A 179 0.50 -8.57 17.38
CA THR A 179 0.84 -9.84 16.72
C THR A 179 1.76 -9.60 15.54
N LYS A 180 2.00 -10.63 14.74
CA LYS A 180 2.78 -10.56 13.52
C LYS A 180 1.89 -10.75 12.31
N GLY A 181 2.36 -10.23 11.18
CA GLY A 181 1.71 -10.41 9.91
C GLY A 181 2.67 -10.38 8.74
N ILE A 182 2.10 -10.65 7.58
CA ILE A 182 2.80 -10.63 6.29
C ILE A 182 2.19 -9.52 5.46
N GLU A 183 3.02 -8.61 4.98
CA GLU A 183 2.62 -7.59 4.01
C GLU A 183 2.29 -8.25 2.67
N VAL A 184 1.09 -7.97 2.16
CA VAL A 184 0.59 -8.50 0.88
C VAL A 184 0.29 -7.40 -0.14
N GLY A 185 0.34 -6.16 0.27
CA GLY A 185 0.16 -5.00 -0.60
C GLY A 185 0.47 -3.71 0.12
N HIS A 186 0.79 -2.67 -0.64
CA HIS A 186 1.14 -1.36 -0.11
C HIS A 186 0.61 -0.26 -1.04
N ILE A 187 0.14 0.83 -0.47
CA ILE A 187 -0.26 2.03 -1.19
C ILE A 187 0.48 3.23 -0.61
N PHE A 188 1.03 4.07 -1.49
CA PHE A 188 1.73 5.31 -1.14
C PHE A 188 1.04 6.51 -1.77
N TYR A 189 1.00 7.61 -1.05
CA TYR A 189 0.70 8.93 -1.58
C TYR A 189 1.99 9.73 -1.68
N PHE A 190 2.46 9.97 -2.89
CA PHE A 190 3.75 10.61 -3.13
C PHE A 190 3.71 12.13 -3.18
N GLY A 191 2.49 12.71 -3.28
CA GLY A 191 2.37 14.12 -3.59
C GLY A 191 3.05 14.43 -4.94
N ASP A 192 3.86 15.45 -4.97
CA ASP A 192 4.60 15.93 -6.15
C ASP A 192 6.08 15.50 -6.18
N LYS A 193 6.45 14.49 -5.40
CA LYS A 193 7.84 14.02 -5.30
C LYS A 193 8.46 13.62 -6.65
N TYR A 194 7.67 13.08 -7.56
CA TYR A 194 8.11 12.61 -8.88
C TYR A 194 7.63 13.49 -10.03
N SER A 195 6.94 14.60 -9.75
CA SER A 195 6.40 15.54 -10.74
C SER A 195 7.44 16.58 -11.22
#